data_6a0aa1798e0cca7a226d4e84c7192637
#
_entry.id   6a0aa1798e0cca7a226d4e84c7192637
#
_cell.length_a   1.000
_cell.length_b   1.000
_cell.length_c   1.000
_cell.angle_alpha   90.00
_cell.angle_beta   90.00
_cell.angle_gamma   90.00
#
_symmetry.space_group_name_H-M   'P 1'
#
loop_
_entity.id
_entity.type
_entity.pdbx_description
1 polymer ?
#
loop_
_entity_poly.entity_id
_entity_poly.type
_entity_poly.pdbx_seq_one_letter_code
_entity_poly.pdbx_strand_id
1 'polypeptide(L)'
;MTGILFDYNGTMFPDGQLQDDAWRQYILEKTGHVATEDELRRHMNGHSVEYILTYFWGKTFTREEAVVMEEEKEIIYRKMCMESPIFHLADGLPALLDTLQAKDVPMTIATGCGLPNLKFYFRYMGLGKWFRIEDCVYNDGVIPGKPAPDMFLRSAEKLRLNPRDCVVFEDSISGIEAAKAAGVKAVFRLGDTDPRDGIPTFRDFTDAETLLKLCGIE
;
A
#
# COMPACT_ATOMS: atom_id res chain seq x y z
N MET A 1 -4.53 -15.48 18.95
CA MET A 1 -4.69 -14.01 18.90
C MET A 1 -4.56 -13.62 17.43
N THR A 2 -5.50 -12.87 16.87
CA THR A 2 -5.44 -12.42 15.47
C THR A 2 -4.64 -11.14 15.38
N GLY A 3 -3.71 -11.04 14.42
CA GLY A 3 -3.00 -9.80 14.09
C GLY A 3 -3.51 -9.22 12.77
N ILE A 4 -3.41 -7.89 12.61
CA ILE A 4 -3.85 -7.20 11.40
C ILE A 4 -2.66 -6.55 10.69
N LEU A 5 -2.50 -6.86 9.41
CA LEU A 5 -1.48 -6.31 8.54
C LEU A 5 -2.17 -5.43 7.48
N PHE A 6 -1.91 -4.14 7.52
CA PHE A 6 -2.49 -3.19 6.57
C PHE A 6 -1.48 -2.88 5.47
N ASP A 7 -1.85 -3.09 4.21
CA ASP A 7 -1.23 -2.32 3.14
C ASP A 7 -1.58 -0.84 3.30
N TYR A 8 -0.81 0.07 2.68
CA TYR A 8 -1.02 1.50 2.89
C TYR A 8 -1.65 2.19 1.68
N ASN A 9 -0.92 2.25 0.55
CA ASN A 9 -1.36 2.96 -0.64
C ASN A 9 -2.45 2.16 -1.36
N GLY A 10 -3.58 2.80 -1.68
CA GLY A 10 -4.77 2.13 -2.20
C GLY A 10 -5.66 1.50 -1.10
N THR A 11 -5.10 1.19 0.06
CA THR A 11 -5.79 0.50 1.16
C THR A 11 -6.12 1.44 2.32
N MET A 12 -5.12 1.87 3.12
CA MET A 12 -5.33 2.82 4.22
C MET A 12 -5.53 4.24 3.71
N PHE A 13 -4.94 4.56 2.57
CA PHE A 13 -5.08 5.81 1.86
C PHE A 13 -5.43 5.52 0.40
N PRO A 14 -6.64 5.89 -0.08
CA PRO A 14 -7.10 5.61 -1.44
C PRO A 14 -6.49 6.60 -2.44
N ASP A 15 -5.19 6.51 -2.68
CA ASP A 15 -4.38 7.47 -3.41
C ASP A 15 -4.10 7.12 -4.89
N GLY A 16 -4.72 6.08 -5.42
CA GLY A 16 -4.42 5.59 -6.78
C GLY A 16 -4.42 6.69 -7.85
N GLN A 17 -5.42 7.58 -7.84
CA GLN A 17 -5.47 8.70 -8.78
C GLN A 17 -4.30 9.68 -8.62
N LEU A 18 -3.88 9.95 -7.38
CA LEU A 18 -2.73 10.84 -7.11
C LEU A 18 -1.41 10.23 -7.59
N GLN A 19 -1.27 8.91 -7.47
CA GLN A 19 -0.11 8.19 -8.00
C GLN A 19 -0.06 8.29 -9.54
N ASP A 20 -1.19 8.05 -10.20
CA ASP A 20 -1.30 8.16 -11.66
C ASP A 20 -1.01 9.59 -12.14
N ASP A 21 -1.55 10.60 -11.47
CA ASP A 21 -1.35 11.99 -11.83
C ASP A 21 0.11 12.43 -11.61
N ALA A 22 0.75 11.97 -10.55
CA ALA A 22 2.16 12.24 -10.29
C ALA A 22 3.06 11.61 -11.39
N TRP A 23 2.77 10.39 -11.82
CA TRP A 23 3.46 9.75 -12.93
C TRP A 23 3.21 10.49 -14.25
N ARG A 24 1.96 10.86 -14.56
CA ARG A 24 1.65 11.65 -15.77
C ARG A 24 2.44 12.94 -15.81
N GLN A 25 2.46 13.67 -14.71
CA GLN A 25 3.20 14.93 -14.62
C GLN A 25 4.71 14.67 -14.81
N TYR A 26 5.27 13.71 -14.09
CA TYR A 26 6.70 13.40 -14.16
C TYR A 26 7.14 12.96 -15.55
N ILE A 27 6.38 12.07 -16.21
CA ILE A 27 6.64 11.62 -17.58
C ILE A 27 6.60 12.82 -18.55
N LEU A 28 5.56 13.65 -18.44
CA LEU A 28 5.41 14.84 -19.29
C LEU A 28 6.60 15.81 -19.13
N GLU A 29 6.98 16.12 -17.89
CA GLU A 29 8.09 17.04 -17.61
C GLU A 29 9.43 16.53 -18.13
N LYS A 30 9.69 15.24 -18.06
CA LYS A 30 10.98 14.65 -18.41
C LYS A 30 11.10 14.22 -19.86
N THR A 31 10.01 13.85 -20.52
CA THR A 31 10.03 13.26 -21.88
C THR A 31 9.24 14.05 -22.90
N GLY A 32 8.34 14.94 -22.46
CA GLY A 32 7.36 15.60 -23.32
C GLY A 32 6.20 14.69 -23.76
N HIS A 33 6.16 13.41 -23.31
CA HIS A 33 5.09 12.45 -23.62
C HIS A 33 3.89 12.66 -22.70
N VAL A 34 2.69 12.69 -23.28
CA VAL A 34 1.44 12.73 -22.54
C VAL A 34 0.96 11.27 -22.34
N ALA A 35 1.25 10.71 -21.18
CA ALA A 35 0.86 9.34 -20.87
C ALA A 35 -0.67 9.17 -20.84
N THR A 36 -1.17 8.22 -21.63
CA THR A 36 -2.59 7.89 -21.71
C THR A 36 -3.01 7.00 -20.53
N GLU A 37 -4.30 6.98 -20.23
CA GLU A 37 -4.90 6.07 -19.24
C GLU A 37 -4.54 4.60 -19.50
N ASP A 38 -4.59 4.19 -20.77
CA ASP A 38 -4.30 2.82 -21.18
C ASP A 38 -2.82 2.46 -20.99
N GLU A 39 -1.90 3.40 -21.25
CA GLU A 39 -0.48 3.21 -20.99
C GLU A 39 -0.21 3.07 -19.49
N LEU A 40 -0.78 3.94 -18.65
CA LEU A 40 -0.62 3.84 -17.20
C LEU A 40 -1.14 2.49 -16.69
N ARG A 41 -2.34 2.12 -17.09
CA ARG A 41 -2.94 0.85 -16.69
C ARG A 41 -2.12 -0.38 -17.08
N ARG A 42 -1.51 -0.37 -18.28
CA ARG A 42 -0.76 -1.52 -18.81
C ARG A 42 0.68 -1.58 -18.34
N HIS A 43 1.30 -0.44 -18.08
CA HIS A 43 2.75 -0.35 -17.90
C HIS A 43 3.18 0.15 -16.52
N MET A 44 2.21 0.45 -15.63
CA MET A 44 2.55 0.87 -14.26
C MET A 44 2.15 -0.15 -13.21
N ASN A 45 0.90 -0.64 -13.27
CA ASN A 45 0.39 -1.54 -12.24
C ASN A 45 1.13 -2.88 -12.23
N GLY A 46 1.78 -3.19 -11.10
CA GLY A 46 2.50 -4.46 -10.92
C GLY A 46 3.88 -4.53 -11.58
N HIS A 47 4.35 -3.46 -12.20
CA HIS A 47 5.68 -3.39 -12.81
C HIS A 47 6.70 -2.71 -11.89
N SER A 48 7.98 -3.06 -12.06
CA SER A 48 9.08 -2.37 -11.37
C SER A 48 9.29 -0.96 -11.95
N VAL A 49 9.86 -0.07 -11.14
CA VAL A 49 10.16 1.30 -11.58
C VAL A 49 11.12 1.30 -12.78
N GLU A 50 12.09 0.39 -12.81
CA GLU A 50 13.01 0.24 -13.95
C GLU A 50 12.27 -0.08 -15.25
N TYR A 51 11.24 -0.94 -15.18
CA TYR A 51 10.40 -1.25 -16.34
C TYR A 51 9.61 -0.02 -16.80
N ILE A 52 8.97 0.69 -15.87
CA ILE A 52 8.18 1.90 -16.15
C ILE A 52 9.05 2.95 -16.84
N LEU A 53 10.21 3.23 -16.27
CA LEU A 53 11.17 4.18 -16.84
C LEU A 53 11.66 3.72 -18.22
N THR A 54 11.99 2.44 -18.38
CA THR A 54 12.43 1.88 -19.67
C THR A 54 11.37 2.08 -20.75
N TYR A 55 10.11 1.85 -20.43
CA TYR A 55 9.01 2.02 -21.39
C TYR A 55 8.85 3.47 -21.83
N PHE A 56 8.75 4.41 -20.88
CA PHE A 56 8.45 5.81 -21.22
C PHE A 56 9.67 6.60 -21.73
N TRP A 57 10.89 6.23 -21.36
CA TRP A 57 12.11 6.91 -21.82
C TRP A 57 12.77 6.25 -23.02
N GLY A 58 12.39 5.03 -23.39
CA GLY A 58 12.96 4.29 -24.51
C GLY A 58 14.43 3.88 -24.33
N LYS A 59 14.92 3.82 -23.07
CA LYS A 59 16.26 3.35 -22.71
C LYS A 59 16.24 2.59 -21.40
N THR A 60 17.23 1.72 -21.18
CA THR A 60 17.39 0.99 -19.93
C THR A 60 17.94 1.87 -18.81
N PHE A 61 17.56 1.56 -17.56
CA PHE A 61 18.05 2.22 -16.35
C PHE A 61 18.63 1.20 -15.40
N THR A 62 19.68 1.58 -14.67
CA THR A 62 20.15 0.80 -13.53
C THR A 62 19.21 0.97 -12.34
N ARG A 63 19.32 0.10 -11.34
CA ARG A 63 18.54 0.22 -10.12
C ARG A 63 18.80 1.54 -9.40
N GLU A 64 20.06 1.97 -9.36
CA GLU A 64 20.47 3.23 -8.73
C GLU A 64 19.83 4.45 -9.42
N GLU A 65 19.83 4.47 -10.76
CA GLU A 65 19.18 5.52 -11.53
C GLU A 65 17.66 5.54 -11.31
N ALA A 66 17.04 4.35 -11.29
CA ALA A 66 15.60 4.21 -11.07
C ALA A 66 15.17 4.73 -9.69
N VAL A 67 15.92 4.45 -8.64
CA VAL A 67 15.66 4.95 -7.27
C VAL A 67 15.67 6.48 -7.22
N VAL A 68 16.63 7.13 -7.91
CA VAL A 68 16.69 8.59 -7.96
C VAL A 68 15.48 9.17 -8.68
N MET A 69 15.12 8.60 -9.83
CA MET A 69 13.97 9.06 -10.62
C MET A 69 12.64 8.81 -9.93
N GLU A 70 12.52 7.68 -9.22
CA GLU A 70 11.37 7.39 -8.38
C GLU A 70 11.19 8.46 -7.30
N GLU A 71 12.27 8.84 -6.59
CA GLU A 71 12.18 9.89 -5.57
C GLU A 71 11.82 11.26 -6.17
N GLU A 72 12.28 11.61 -7.37
CA GLU A 72 11.85 12.82 -8.07
C GLU A 72 10.32 12.82 -8.31
N LYS A 73 9.76 11.68 -8.75
CA LYS A 73 8.31 11.50 -8.90
C LYS A 73 7.59 11.56 -7.54
N GLU A 74 8.17 10.95 -6.51
CA GLU A 74 7.58 10.95 -5.17
C GLU A 74 7.53 12.35 -4.54
N ILE A 75 8.44 13.26 -4.89
CA ILE A 75 8.36 14.67 -4.50
C ILE A 75 7.11 15.32 -5.09
N ILE A 76 6.82 15.07 -6.39
CA ILE A 76 5.62 15.58 -7.06
C ILE A 76 4.37 15.01 -6.37
N TYR A 77 4.34 13.70 -6.14
CA TYR A 77 3.24 13.01 -5.49
C TYR A 77 2.94 13.58 -4.10
N ARG A 78 3.96 13.75 -3.24
CA ARG A 78 3.77 14.33 -1.90
C ARG A 78 3.22 15.75 -1.94
N LYS A 79 3.63 16.55 -2.94
CA LYS A 79 3.06 17.89 -3.15
C LYS A 79 1.59 17.80 -3.53
N MET A 80 1.23 16.94 -4.48
CA MET A 80 -0.16 16.72 -4.87
C MET A 80 -1.01 16.25 -3.69
N CYS A 81 -0.50 15.35 -2.86
CA CYS A 81 -1.18 14.94 -1.64
C CYS A 81 -1.56 16.13 -0.76
N MET A 82 -0.59 17.02 -0.48
CA MET A 82 -0.83 18.18 0.40
C MET A 82 -1.85 19.18 -0.15
N GLU A 83 -2.04 19.21 -1.46
CA GLU A 83 -3.00 20.10 -2.14
C GLU A 83 -4.37 19.41 -2.36
N SER A 84 -4.47 18.10 -2.10
CA SER A 84 -5.65 17.30 -2.41
C SER A 84 -6.64 17.21 -1.24
N PRO A 85 -7.95 17.38 -1.49
CA PRO A 85 -8.98 17.17 -0.47
C PRO A 85 -9.12 15.72 -0.01
N ILE A 86 -8.64 14.74 -0.80
CA ILE A 86 -8.66 13.32 -0.42
C ILE A 86 -7.46 12.89 0.43
N PHE A 87 -6.59 13.84 0.83
CA PHE A 87 -5.43 13.52 1.66
C PHE A 87 -5.84 13.23 3.11
N HIS A 88 -6.53 12.13 3.30
CA HIS A 88 -6.95 11.59 4.60
C HIS A 88 -7.00 10.06 4.55
N LEU A 89 -7.04 9.44 5.72
CA LEU A 89 -7.23 7.99 5.81
C LEU A 89 -8.59 7.58 5.25
N ALA A 90 -8.66 6.37 4.69
CA ALA A 90 -9.89 5.81 4.14
C ALA A 90 -11.06 5.90 5.14
N ASP A 91 -12.27 6.07 4.61
CA ASP A 91 -13.48 6.24 5.41
C ASP A 91 -13.67 5.06 6.37
N GLY A 92 -13.99 5.38 7.63
CA GLY A 92 -14.15 4.40 8.71
C GLY A 92 -12.84 3.88 9.32
N LEU A 93 -11.69 4.00 8.63
CA LEU A 93 -10.44 3.45 9.13
C LEU A 93 -10.00 4.00 10.49
N PRO A 94 -10.06 5.32 10.78
CA PRO A 94 -9.69 5.82 12.11
C PRO A 94 -10.50 5.17 13.25
N ALA A 95 -11.80 4.96 13.04
CA ALA A 95 -12.67 4.33 14.04
C ALA A 95 -12.36 2.85 14.22
N LEU A 96 -12.06 2.14 13.13
CA LEU A 96 -11.61 0.74 13.18
C LEU A 96 -10.27 0.63 13.94
N LEU A 97 -9.30 1.49 13.65
CA LEU A 97 -7.99 1.50 14.33
C LEU A 97 -8.13 1.81 15.83
N ASP A 98 -9.00 2.75 16.21
CA ASP A 98 -9.31 3.03 17.63
C ASP A 98 -9.90 1.80 18.31
N THR A 99 -10.79 1.08 17.66
CA THR A 99 -11.40 -0.15 18.19
C THR A 99 -10.38 -1.27 18.33
N LEU A 100 -9.54 -1.48 17.32
CA LEU A 100 -8.46 -2.49 17.37
C LEU A 100 -7.46 -2.19 18.50
N GLN A 101 -7.09 -0.92 18.66
CA GLN A 101 -6.20 -0.48 19.74
C GLN A 101 -6.83 -0.70 21.13
N ALA A 102 -8.11 -0.34 21.30
CA ALA A 102 -8.82 -0.53 22.55
C ALA A 102 -9.00 -2.02 22.95
N LYS A 103 -8.93 -2.91 21.97
CA LYS A 103 -8.99 -4.37 22.16
C LYS A 103 -7.60 -5.02 22.22
N ASP A 104 -6.53 -4.24 22.28
CA ASP A 104 -5.14 -4.72 22.27
C ASP A 104 -4.83 -5.67 21.09
N VAL A 105 -5.47 -5.45 19.93
CA VAL A 105 -5.21 -6.25 18.72
C VAL A 105 -3.87 -5.84 18.10
N PRO A 106 -2.91 -6.77 17.96
CA PRO A 106 -1.65 -6.47 17.30
C PRO A 106 -1.88 -6.05 15.84
N MET A 107 -1.34 -4.91 15.43
CA MET A 107 -1.49 -4.40 14.05
C MET A 107 -0.24 -3.67 13.59
N THR A 108 0.04 -3.73 12.31
CA THR A 108 1.14 -2.99 11.69
C THR A 108 0.86 -2.68 10.21
N ILE A 109 1.70 -1.80 9.65
CA ILE A 109 1.66 -1.40 8.23
C ILE A 109 2.70 -2.23 7.47
N ALA A 110 2.30 -2.73 6.29
CA ALA A 110 3.10 -3.52 5.36
C ALA A 110 3.02 -2.89 3.96
N THR A 111 3.87 -1.91 3.67
CA THR A 111 3.75 -1.07 2.47
C THR A 111 4.90 -1.20 1.49
N GLY A 112 4.60 -1.17 0.20
CA GLY A 112 5.60 -1.08 -0.88
C GLY A 112 6.28 0.28 -1.02
N CYS A 113 5.80 1.33 -0.34
CA CYS A 113 6.44 2.64 -0.41
C CYS A 113 7.76 2.68 0.36
N GLY A 114 8.64 3.60 -0.04
CA GLY A 114 9.91 3.86 0.65
C GLY A 114 9.74 4.63 1.96
N LEU A 115 10.79 4.65 2.78
CA LEU A 115 10.81 5.35 4.07
C LEU A 115 10.46 6.85 3.98
N PRO A 116 10.85 7.61 2.94
CA PRO A 116 10.46 9.02 2.82
C PRO A 116 8.94 9.21 2.81
N ASN A 117 8.21 8.40 2.05
CA ASN A 117 6.75 8.45 2.01
C ASN A 117 6.11 7.98 3.31
N LEU A 118 6.62 6.90 3.91
CA LEU A 118 6.12 6.44 5.19
C LEU A 118 6.25 7.54 6.27
N LYS A 119 7.41 8.24 6.35
CA LYS A 119 7.60 9.39 7.25
C LYS A 119 6.63 10.54 6.95
N PHE A 120 6.38 10.81 5.66
CA PHE A 120 5.42 11.81 5.23
C PHE A 120 4.01 11.49 5.74
N TYR A 121 3.54 10.25 5.60
CA TYR A 121 2.23 9.83 6.10
C TYR A 121 2.14 9.90 7.64
N PHE A 122 3.17 9.44 8.34
CA PHE A 122 3.21 9.57 9.80
C PHE A 122 3.08 11.02 10.27
N ARG A 123 3.76 11.94 9.57
CA ARG A 123 3.75 13.37 9.91
C ARG A 123 2.40 14.03 9.68
N TYR A 124 1.73 13.71 8.58
CA TYR A 124 0.57 14.48 8.11
C TYR A 124 -0.78 13.79 8.31
N MET A 125 -0.81 12.46 8.46
CA MET A 125 -2.05 11.71 8.71
C MET A 125 -2.19 11.20 10.15
N GLY A 126 -1.28 11.58 11.04
CA GLY A 126 -1.40 11.27 12.47
C GLY A 126 -1.26 9.78 12.81
N LEU A 127 -0.60 8.99 11.96
CA LEU A 127 -0.45 7.54 12.14
C LEU A 127 0.21 7.14 13.46
N GLY A 128 1.02 8.03 14.05
CA GLY A 128 1.64 7.82 15.35
C GLY A 128 0.67 7.63 16.52
N LYS A 129 -0.64 7.87 16.32
CA LYS A 129 -1.69 7.52 17.28
C LYS A 129 -1.81 6.01 17.47
N TRP A 130 -1.65 5.22 16.41
CA TRP A 130 -1.91 3.78 16.40
C TRP A 130 -0.68 2.93 16.12
N PHE A 131 0.31 3.47 15.41
CA PHE A 131 1.48 2.74 14.94
C PHE A 131 2.78 3.41 15.39
N ARG A 132 3.82 2.59 15.54
CA ARG A 132 5.18 3.06 15.66
C ARG A 132 5.87 2.81 14.32
N ILE A 133 6.59 3.80 13.81
CA ILE A 133 7.23 3.69 12.49
C ILE A 133 8.27 2.56 12.43
N GLU A 134 8.91 2.25 13.57
CA GLU A 134 9.90 1.18 13.71
C GLU A 134 9.28 -0.21 13.59
N ASP A 135 7.99 -0.32 13.85
CA ASP A 135 7.25 -1.59 13.76
C ASP A 135 6.64 -1.80 12.37
N CYS A 136 6.62 -0.76 11.52
CA CYS A 136 6.16 -0.87 10.14
C CYS A 136 7.19 -1.58 9.26
N VAL A 137 6.68 -2.30 8.24
CA VAL A 137 7.49 -2.88 7.17
C VAL A 137 7.25 -2.08 5.89
N TYR A 138 8.32 -1.63 5.28
CA TYR A 138 8.30 -0.77 4.09
C TYR A 138 9.38 -1.23 3.10
N ASN A 139 9.35 -0.71 1.88
CA ASN A 139 10.40 -0.96 0.89
C ASN A 139 11.72 -0.31 1.33
N ASP A 140 12.63 -1.12 1.85
CA ASP A 140 13.98 -0.74 2.29
C ASP A 140 15.04 -0.92 1.19
N GLY A 141 14.62 -1.32 -0.01
CA GLY A 141 15.50 -1.65 -1.14
C GLY A 141 16.14 -3.05 -1.06
N VAL A 142 15.89 -3.80 0.03
CA VAL A 142 16.43 -5.14 0.28
C VAL A 142 15.31 -6.19 0.24
N ILE A 143 14.15 -5.86 0.82
CA ILE A 143 12.98 -6.76 0.83
C ILE A 143 12.46 -6.92 -0.60
N PRO A 144 12.27 -8.15 -1.10
CA PRO A 144 11.55 -8.38 -2.34
C PRO A 144 10.16 -7.72 -2.30
N GLY A 145 9.81 -6.98 -3.35
CA GLY A 145 8.49 -6.36 -3.47
C GLY A 145 7.39 -7.39 -3.71
N LYS A 146 6.14 -7.01 -3.43
CA LYS A 146 4.94 -7.78 -3.82
C LYS A 146 5.01 -8.11 -5.32
N PRO A 147 4.73 -9.34 -5.79
CA PRO A 147 3.99 -10.40 -5.10
C PRO A 147 4.82 -11.35 -4.21
N ALA A 148 6.11 -11.08 -3.94
CA ALA A 148 6.86 -11.87 -2.98
C ALA A 148 6.25 -11.74 -1.57
N PRO A 149 6.24 -12.83 -0.76
CA PRO A 149 5.56 -12.86 0.54
C PRO A 149 6.31 -12.10 1.65
N ASP A 150 7.55 -11.70 1.40
CA ASP A 150 8.51 -11.25 2.39
C ASP A 150 8.01 -10.11 3.26
N MET A 151 7.29 -9.16 2.66
CA MET A 151 6.75 -8.01 3.37
C MET A 151 5.75 -8.44 4.45
N PHE A 152 4.83 -9.34 4.15
CA PHE A 152 3.85 -9.84 5.12
C PHE A 152 4.48 -10.82 6.11
N LEU A 153 5.45 -11.63 5.70
CA LEU A 153 6.20 -12.49 6.61
C LEU A 153 6.95 -11.66 7.66
N ARG A 154 7.65 -10.61 7.25
CA ARG A 154 8.35 -9.70 8.17
C ARG A 154 7.37 -8.93 9.07
N SER A 155 6.20 -8.55 8.55
CA SER A 155 5.16 -7.89 9.34
C SER A 155 4.62 -8.80 10.45
N ALA A 156 4.35 -10.07 10.16
CA ALA A 156 3.96 -11.05 11.16
C ALA A 156 5.06 -11.27 12.22
N GLU A 157 6.33 -11.34 11.79
CA GLU A 157 7.48 -11.44 12.70
C GLU A 157 7.58 -10.21 13.62
N LYS A 158 7.40 -8.99 13.09
CA LYS A 158 7.37 -7.75 13.90
C LYS A 158 6.29 -7.81 14.99
N LEU A 159 5.13 -8.37 14.68
CA LEU A 159 4.05 -8.60 15.64
C LEU A 159 4.27 -9.82 16.54
N ARG A 160 5.32 -10.62 16.32
CA ARG A 160 5.62 -11.89 16.99
C ARG A 160 4.47 -12.90 16.85
N LEU A 161 3.86 -12.93 15.65
CA LEU A 161 2.77 -13.81 15.29
C LEU A 161 3.17 -14.76 14.17
N ASN A 162 2.47 -15.90 14.08
CA ASN A 162 2.54 -16.74 12.89
C ASN A 162 1.72 -16.07 11.77
N PRO A 163 2.16 -16.06 10.50
CA PRO A 163 1.35 -15.55 9.40
C PRO A 163 -0.08 -16.11 9.37
N ARG A 164 -0.27 -17.39 9.74
CA ARG A 164 -1.59 -18.04 9.84
C ARG A 164 -2.52 -17.45 10.89
N ASP A 165 -2.01 -16.59 11.76
CA ASP A 165 -2.79 -15.84 12.75
C ASP A 165 -3.02 -14.39 12.30
N CYS A 166 -2.53 -14.00 11.12
CA CYS A 166 -2.64 -12.65 10.61
C CYS A 166 -3.71 -12.54 9.52
N VAL A 167 -4.42 -11.43 9.52
CA VAL A 167 -5.34 -11.00 8.47
C VAL A 167 -4.72 -9.81 7.74
N VAL A 168 -4.83 -9.79 6.42
CA VAL A 168 -4.31 -8.71 5.56
C VAL A 168 -5.45 -7.93 4.95
N PHE A 169 -5.35 -6.60 4.98
CA PHE A 169 -6.14 -5.68 4.16
C PHE A 169 -5.26 -5.16 3.02
N GLU A 170 -5.74 -5.26 1.79
CA GLU A 170 -5.00 -4.99 0.56
C GLU A 170 -5.95 -4.59 -0.58
N ASP A 171 -5.48 -3.81 -1.56
CA ASP A 171 -6.26 -3.42 -2.74
C ASP A 171 -5.75 -4.06 -4.03
N SER A 172 -4.44 -4.32 -4.12
CA SER A 172 -3.77 -4.73 -5.35
C SER A 172 -3.74 -6.26 -5.54
N ILE A 173 -3.71 -6.69 -6.81
CA ILE A 173 -3.55 -8.11 -7.16
C ILE A 173 -2.21 -8.64 -6.62
N SER A 174 -1.13 -7.91 -6.82
CA SER A 174 0.21 -8.33 -6.38
C SER A 174 0.32 -8.45 -4.86
N GLY A 175 -0.33 -7.57 -4.11
CA GLY A 175 -0.36 -7.65 -2.66
C GLY A 175 -1.22 -8.81 -2.15
N ILE A 176 -2.35 -9.08 -2.79
CA ILE A 176 -3.19 -10.25 -2.48
C ILE A 176 -2.42 -11.55 -2.73
N GLU A 177 -1.69 -11.63 -3.84
CA GLU A 177 -0.82 -12.79 -4.13
C GLU A 177 0.28 -12.94 -3.09
N ALA A 178 0.93 -11.83 -2.69
CA ALA A 178 1.94 -11.83 -1.63
C ALA A 178 1.37 -12.33 -0.30
N ALA A 179 0.18 -11.88 0.09
CA ALA A 179 -0.49 -12.30 1.32
C ALA A 179 -0.84 -13.80 1.29
N LYS A 180 -1.37 -14.30 0.16
CA LYS A 180 -1.64 -15.72 -0.05
C LYS A 180 -0.35 -16.54 0.03
N ALA A 181 0.71 -16.09 -0.62
CA ALA A 181 2.03 -16.75 -0.59
C ALA A 181 2.65 -16.75 0.81
N ALA A 182 2.41 -15.72 1.63
CA ALA A 182 2.82 -15.68 3.04
C ALA A 182 2.02 -16.66 3.93
N GLY A 183 0.93 -17.22 3.44
CA GLY A 183 0.09 -18.17 4.17
C GLY A 183 -0.71 -17.53 5.32
N VAL A 184 -1.18 -16.30 5.13
CA VAL A 184 -1.99 -15.58 6.12
C VAL A 184 -3.35 -16.23 6.32
N LYS A 185 -4.00 -15.96 7.47
CA LYS A 185 -5.30 -16.48 7.85
C LYS A 185 -6.40 -16.09 6.86
N ALA A 186 -6.42 -14.84 6.45
CA ALA A 186 -7.39 -14.28 5.51
C ALA A 186 -6.83 -13.03 4.83
N VAL A 187 -7.36 -12.74 3.64
CA VAL A 187 -7.10 -11.49 2.91
C VAL A 187 -8.44 -10.84 2.63
N PHE A 188 -8.56 -9.56 2.89
CA PHE A 188 -9.70 -8.72 2.54
C PHE A 188 -9.25 -7.64 1.56
N ARG A 189 -9.99 -7.53 0.44
CA ARG A 189 -9.72 -6.48 -0.55
C ARG A 189 -10.45 -5.20 -0.18
N LEU A 190 -9.76 -4.07 -0.33
CA LEU A 190 -10.36 -2.73 -0.32
C LEU A 190 -10.51 -2.22 -1.75
N GLY A 191 -11.60 -1.49 -2.03
CA GLY A 191 -11.86 -0.90 -3.34
C GLY A 191 -12.85 -1.69 -4.21
N ASP A 192 -12.70 -1.60 -5.52
CA ASP A 192 -13.63 -2.22 -6.47
C ASP A 192 -13.50 -3.75 -6.52
N THR A 193 -14.63 -4.40 -6.63
CA THR A 193 -14.68 -5.88 -6.66
C THR A 193 -14.14 -6.45 -7.96
N ASP A 194 -13.23 -7.42 -7.87
CA ASP A 194 -13.11 -8.47 -8.89
C ASP A 194 -13.74 -9.76 -8.34
N PRO A 195 -15.01 -10.04 -8.67
CA PRO A 195 -15.73 -11.17 -8.10
C PRO A 195 -15.16 -12.54 -8.50
N ARG A 196 -14.22 -12.59 -9.44
CA ARG A 196 -13.67 -13.84 -10.01
C ARG A 196 -12.68 -14.54 -9.09
N ASP A 197 -12.05 -13.86 -8.13
CA ASP A 197 -11.02 -14.45 -7.26
C ASP A 197 -11.55 -14.94 -5.89
N GLY A 198 -12.82 -14.65 -5.60
CA GLY A 198 -13.47 -15.10 -4.37
C GLY A 198 -12.98 -14.41 -3.08
N ILE A 199 -12.22 -13.32 -3.19
CA ILE A 199 -11.74 -12.55 -2.05
C ILE A 199 -12.86 -11.64 -1.54
N PRO A 200 -13.21 -11.68 -0.23
CA PRO A 200 -14.15 -10.73 0.34
C PRO A 200 -13.66 -9.31 0.12
N THR A 201 -14.51 -8.48 -0.45
CA THR A 201 -14.16 -7.11 -0.84
C THR A 201 -15.05 -6.11 -0.12
N PHE A 202 -14.44 -5.04 0.35
CA PHE A 202 -15.07 -3.92 1.03
C PHE A 202 -14.70 -2.64 0.30
N ARG A 203 -15.66 -1.74 0.21
CA ARG A 203 -15.43 -0.43 -0.39
C ARG A 203 -14.49 0.43 0.45
N ASP A 204 -14.68 0.38 1.77
CA ASP A 204 -13.97 1.16 2.77
C ASP A 204 -14.07 0.45 4.14
N PHE A 205 -13.73 1.12 5.23
CA PHE A 205 -13.76 0.57 6.58
C PHE A 205 -14.98 0.98 7.41
N THR A 206 -16.04 1.50 6.79
CA THR A 206 -17.21 2.00 7.51
C THR A 206 -18.03 0.89 8.18
N ASP A 207 -18.02 -0.32 7.62
CA ASP A 207 -18.64 -1.50 8.24
C ASP A 207 -17.65 -2.22 9.18
N ALA A 208 -17.18 -1.50 10.21
CA ALA A 208 -16.19 -2.02 11.15
C ALA A 208 -16.67 -3.26 11.90
N GLU A 209 -17.99 -3.37 12.18
CA GLU A 209 -18.56 -4.52 12.88
C GLU A 209 -18.39 -5.82 12.07
N THR A 210 -18.77 -5.79 10.79
CA THR A 210 -18.57 -6.94 9.89
C THR A 210 -17.10 -7.27 9.73
N LEU A 211 -16.23 -6.25 9.56
CA LEU A 211 -14.80 -6.46 9.43
C LEU A 211 -14.18 -7.14 10.66
N LEU A 212 -14.50 -6.67 11.87
CA LEU A 212 -14.02 -7.26 13.12
C LEU A 212 -14.48 -8.72 13.25
N LYS A 213 -15.77 -8.98 12.98
CA LYS A 213 -16.34 -10.33 13.03
C LYS A 213 -15.64 -11.29 12.07
N LEU A 214 -15.38 -10.87 10.83
CA LEU A 214 -14.68 -11.68 9.83
C LEU A 214 -13.20 -11.89 10.18
N CYS A 215 -12.57 -10.95 10.87
CA CYS A 215 -11.22 -11.13 11.42
C CYS A 215 -11.21 -12.09 12.63
N GLY A 216 -12.39 -12.41 13.21
CA GLY A 216 -12.53 -13.19 14.46
C GLY A 216 -12.10 -12.38 15.68
N ILE A 217 -12.44 -11.10 15.71
CA ILE A 217 -12.18 -10.15 16.80
C ILE A 217 -13.56 -9.77 17.39
N GLU A 218 -13.81 -10.23 18.62
CA GLU A 218 -15.06 -9.98 19.38
C GLU A 218 -14.96 -8.70 20.25
#